data_5ace192c98fc9acb60987958aa813b9d
#
_entry.id   5ace192c98fc9acb60987958aa813b9d
#
_cell.length_a   1.000
_cell.length_b   1.000
_cell.length_c   1.000
_cell.angle_alpha   90.00
_cell.angle_beta   90.00
_cell.angle_gamma   90.00
#
_symmetry.space_group_name_H-M   'P 1'
#
loop_
_entity.id
_entity.type
_entity.pdbx_description
1 polymer ?
#
loop_
_entity_poly.entity_id
_entity_poly.type
_entity_poly.pdbx_seq_one_letter_code
_entity_poly.pdbx_strand_id
1 'polypeptide(L)'
;DYLARINEIAKRNNLQLLPEIHAEYGLHLHEEVAKEGYAIYDFFLPGLCIHAIEKGSNKALLTWANDIITKGLKTVNMLGCHDGIPVLDLKGKEVNGVYQKGLLEDHEIEDLMNLIIERGGLVKNLYGADGKKISYYQVNATYFSALGESEQKLALARAIQLFMPGIPQIWYLDIFAGA
;
A
#
# COMPACT_ATOMS: atom_id res chain seq x y z
N ASP A 1 19.28 -18.28 -1.46
CA ASP A 1 18.11 -17.40 -1.50
C ASP A 1 16.86 -18.20 -1.89
N TYR A 2 15.87 -18.26 -0.99
CA TYR A 2 14.64 -19.04 -1.19
C TYR A 2 13.78 -18.47 -2.34
N LEU A 3 13.70 -17.15 -2.45
CA LEU A 3 12.91 -16.50 -3.51
C LEU A 3 13.45 -16.86 -4.90
N ALA A 4 14.78 -16.85 -5.07
CA ALA A 4 15.41 -17.24 -6.34
C ALA A 4 15.09 -18.69 -6.71
N ARG A 5 15.13 -19.63 -5.73
CA ARG A 5 14.78 -21.04 -5.98
C ARG A 5 13.32 -21.22 -6.38
N ILE A 6 12.41 -20.52 -5.69
CA ILE A 6 10.98 -20.55 -6.02
C ILE A 6 10.76 -19.98 -7.42
N ASN A 7 11.46 -18.89 -7.76
CA ASN A 7 11.38 -18.29 -9.09
C ASN A 7 11.85 -19.22 -10.21
N GLU A 8 12.93 -19.99 -9.98
CA GLU A 8 13.37 -21.00 -10.96
C GLU A 8 12.31 -22.06 -11.19
N ILE A 9 11.66 -22.55 -10.12
CA ILE A 9 10.57 -23.53 -10.22
C ILE A 9 9.38 -22.94 -10.99
N ALA A 10 9.01 -21.71 -10.67
CA ALA A 10 7.93 -21.01 -11.35
C ALA A 10 8.21 -20.88 -12.85
N LYS A 11 9.41 -20.42 -13.22
CA LYS A 11 9.83 -20.29 -14.64
C LYS A 11 9.77 -21.60 -15.40
N ARG A 12 10.22 -22.70 -14.79
CA ARG A 12 10.14 -24.04 -15.38
C ARG A 12 8.70 -24.49 -15.67
N ASN A 13 7.73 -23.94 -14.95
CA ASN A 13 6.31 -24.24 -15.10
C ASN A 13 5.54 -23.13 -15.83
N ASN A 14 6.24 -22.21 -16.51
CA ASN A 14 5.67 -21.05 -17.20
C ASN A 14 4.81 -20.16 -16.28
N LEU A 15 5.21 -20.04 -15.02
CA LEU A 15 4.58 -19.17 -14.03
C LEU A 15 5.46 -17.96 -13.75
N GLN A 16 4.85 -16.85 -13.46
CA GLN A 16 5.50 -15.63 -13.00
C GLN A 16 5.17 -15.40 -11.53
N LEU A 17 6.18 -15.11 -10.71
CA LEU A 17 5.97 -14.76 -9.32
C LEU A 17 5.52 -13.31 -9.17
N LEU A 18 4.62 -13.09 -8.22
CA LEU A 18 4.24 -11.78 -7.72
C LEU A 18 4.44 -11.80 -6.20
N PRO A 19 5.62 -11.42 -5.69
CA PRO A 19 5.89 -11.45 -4.26
C PRO A 19 5.01 -10.45 -3.52
N GLU A 20 4.45 -10.89 -2.39
CA GLU A 20 3.74 -10.03 -1.46
C GLU A 20 4.72 -9.51 -0.41
N ILE A 21 4.96 -8.20 -0.41
CA ILE A 21 5.95 -7.56 0.45
C ILE A 21 5.30 -6.39 1.15
N HIS A 22 5.24 -6.47 2.47
CA HIS A 22 4.85 -5.37 3.34
C HIS A 22 6.08 -4.88 4.11
N ALA A 23 6.52 -3.68 3.78
CA ALA A 23 7.62 -3.01 4.47
C ALA A 23 7.43 -1.50 4.36
N GLU A 24 8.01 -0.77 5.29
CA GLU A 24 8.03 0.69 5.25
C GLU A 24 8.71 1.20 3.97
N TYR A 25 8.12 2.20 3.33
CA TYR A 25 8.70 2.82 2.14
C TYR A 25 10.17 3.23 2.34
N GLY A 26 10.49 3.79 3.51
CA GLY A 26 11.84 4.22 3.84
C GLY A 26 12.88 3.09 3.87
N LEU A 27 12.47 1.83 3.98
CA LEU A 27 13.37 0.68 3.88
C LEU A 27 13.78 0.36 2.44
N HIS A 28 13.01 0.83 1.43
CA HIS A 28 13.22 0.59 0.00
C HIS A 28 13.30 -0.89 -0.43
N LEU A 29 12.74 -1.80 0.38
CA LEU A 29 12.75 -3.24 0.06
C LEU A 29 11.99 -3.55 -1.24
N HIS A 30 10.91 -2.81 -1.51
CA HIS A 30 10.16 -2.92 -2.76
C HIS A 30 11.03 -2.64 -4.00
N GLU A 31 11.98 -1.71 -3.90
CA GLU A 31 12.92 -1.40 -4.98
C GLU A 31 13.96 -2.50 -5.17
N GLU A 32 14.46 -3.08 -4.06
CA GLU A 32 15.41 -4.19 -4.12
C GLU A 32 14.82 -5.39 -4.83
N VAL A 33 13.57 -5.75 -4.48
CA VAL A 33 12.86 -6.85 -5.11
C VAL A 33 12.55 -6.55 -6.58
N ALA A 34 12.16 -5.32 -6.90
CA ALA A 34 11.91 -4.92 -8.28
C ALA A 34 13.18 -4.96 -9.15
N LYS A 35 14.35 -4.64 -8.59
CA LYS A 35 15.66 -4.75 -9.30
C LYS A 35 16.00 -6.18 -9.73
N GLU A 36 15.50 -7.17 -9.02
CA GLU A 36 15.64 -8.59 -9.38
C GLU A 36 14.68 -9.01 -10.51
N GLY A 37 13.83 -8.11 -11.00
CA GLY A 37 12.94 -8.33 -12.14
C GLY A 37 11.50 -8.72 -11.77
N TYR A 38 11.16 -8.78 -10.49
CA TYR A 38 9.80 -9.09 -10.04
C TYR A 38 8.85 -7.92 -10.26
N ALA A 39 7.60 -8.22 -10.60
CA ALA A 39 6.51 -7.29 -10.34
C ALA A 39 6.23 -7.26 -8.84
N ILE A 40 5.72 -6.15 -8.34
CA ILE A 40 5.41 -5.95 -6.92
C ILE A 40 3.97 -5.47 -6.76
N TYR A 41 3.36 -5.80 -5.62
CA TYR A 41 2.10 -5.17 -5.23
C TYR A 41 2.33 -3.72 -4.82
N ASP A 42 1.43 -2.84 -5.24
CA ASP A 42 1.40 -1.45 -4.79
C ASP A 42 0.55 -1.36 -3.51
N PHE A 43 1.18 -1.52 -2.35
CA PHE A 43 0.54 -1.33 -1.04
C PHE A 43 0.57 0.12 -0.56
N PHE A 44 1.09 1.03 -1.37
CA PHE A 44 1.16 2.47 -1.06
C PHE A 44 -0.07 3.22 -1.57
N LEU A 45 -0.58 2.86 -2.73
CA LEU A 45 -1.70 3.53 -3.38
C LEU A 45 -2.96 3.64 -2.50
N PRO A 46 -3.40 2.58 -1.78
CA PRO A 46 -4.64 2.66 -1.00
C PRO A 46 -4.67 3.83 -0.02
N GLY A 47 -3.67 3.94 0.82
CA GLY A 47 -3.57 5.02 1.82
C GLY A 47 -3.29 6.38 1.18
N LEU A 48 -2.44 6.44 0.16
CA LEU A 48 -2.13 7.69 -0.56
C LEU A 48 -3.36 8.28 -1.24
N CYS A 49 -4.22 7.42 -1.79
CA CYS A 49 -5.43 7.85 -2.47
C CYS A 49 -6.44 8.45 -1.48
N ILE A 50 -6.66 7.80 -0.33
CA ILE A 50 -7.52 8.35 0.74
C ILE A 50 -6.95 9.68 1.23
N HIS A 51 -5.65 9.74 1.52
CA HIS A 51 -4.99 10.96 1.96
C HIS A 51 -5.17 12.11 0.96
N ALA A 52 -4.96 11.85 -0.32
CA ALA A 52 -5.12 12.86 -1.36
C ALA A 52 -6.54 13.39 -1.45
N ILE A 53 -7.54 12.51 -1.40
CA ILE A 53 -8.96 12.88 -1.50
C ILE A 53 -9.40 13.67 -0.26
N GLU A 54 -9.01 13.22 0.93
CA GLU A 54 -9.50 13.80 2.20
C GLU A 54 -8.76 15.08 2.60
N LYS A 55 -7.49 15.19 2.26
CA LYS A 55 -6.67 16.37 2.58
C LYS A 55 -6.57 17.37 1.42
N GLY A 56 -7.06 17.02 0.23
CA GLY A 56 -6.96 17.87 -0.96
C GLY A 56 -5.52 18.09 -1.42
N SER A 57 -4.61 17.17 -1.14
CA SER A 57 -3.22 17.25 -1.53
C SER A 57 -2.77 15.99 -2.25
N ASN A 58 -2.30 16.14 -3.48
CA ASN A 58 -1.81 15.05 -4.32
C ASN A 58 -0.28 14.86 -4.25
N LYS A 59 0.43 15.62 -3.43
CA LYS A 59 1.89 15.64 -3.42
C LYS A 59 2.52 14.26 -3.22
N ALA A 60 2.11 13.54 -2.18
CA ALA A 60 2.64 12.21 -1.87
C ALA A 60 2.26 11.19 -2.96
N LEU A 61 1.03 11.26 -3.47
CA LEU A 61 0.55 10.41 -4.55
C LEU A 61 1.37 10.60 -5.83
N LEU A 62 1.65 11.85 -6.22
CA LEU A 62 2.47 12.16 -7.38
C LEU A 62 3.93 11.76 -7.18
N THR A 63 4.47 11.89 -5.97
CA THR A 63 5.81 11.39 -5.64
C THR A 63 5.90 9.88 -5.92
N TRP A 64 4.93 9.12 -5.46
CA TRP A 64 4.89 7.67 -5.70
C TRP A 64 4.70 7.33 -7.18
N ALA A 65 3.79 8.00 -7.88
CA ALA A 65 3.60 7.79 -9.32
C ALA A 65 4.88 8.06 -10.11
N ASN A 66 5.61 9.12 -9.76
CA ASN A 66 6.90 9.45 -10.36
C ASN A 66 7.97 8.40 -10.06
N ASP A 67 8.01 7.87 -8.84
CA ASP A 67 8.93 6.78 -8.47
C ASP A 67 8.70 5.53 -9.34
N ILE A 68 7.45 5.14 -9.53
CA ILE A 68 7.11 3.98 -10.38
C ILE A 68 7.67 4.19 -11.79
N ILE A 69 7.48 5.36 -12.36
CA ILE A 69 7.90 5.67 -13.73
C ILE A 69 9.43 5.78 -13.82
N THR A 70 10.05 6.56 -12.96
CA THR A 70 11.50 6.85 -13.05
C THR A 70 12.37 5.66 -12.67
N LYS A 71 11.89 4.79 -11.76
CA LYS A 71 12.59 3.58 -11.35
C LYS A 71 12.18 2.34 -12.16
N GLY A 72 11.23 2.49 -13.08
CA GLY A 72 10.77 1.40 -13.93
C GLY A 72 10.12 0.25 -13.15
N LEU A 73 9.41 0.56 -12.07
CA LEU A 73 8.76 -0.45 -11.23
C LEU A 73 7.57 -1.06 -11.96
N LYS A 74 7.48 -2.38 -11.94
CA LYS A 74 6.32 -3.11 -12.46
C LYS A 74 5.37 -3.38 -11.31
N THR A 75 4.28 -2.64 -11.24
CA THR A 75 3.33 -2.72 -10.12
C THR A 75 2.03 -3.39 -10.49
N VAL A 76 1.46 -4.11 -9.54
CA VAL A 76 0.04 -4.48 -9.52
C VAL A 76 -0.60 -3.63 -8.44
N ASN A 77 -1.43 -2.68 -8.83
CA ASN A 77 -2.04 -1.73 -7.90
C ASN A 77 -3.46 -2.15 -7.51
N MET A 78 -3.88 -1.70 -6.35
CA MET A 78 -5.21 -1.98 -5.79
C MET A 78 -5.68 -0.83 -4.91
N LEU A 79 -6.95 -0.81 -4.58
CA LEU A 79 -7.52 0.02 -3.52
C LEU A 79 -7.80 -0.81 -2.27
N GLY A 80 -8.59 -1.87 -2.39
CA GLY A 80 -8.85 -2.84 -1.36
C GLY A 80 -8.39 -4.24 -1.74
N CYS A 81 -8.22 -5.09 -0.74
CA CYS A 81 -7.90 -6.51 -0.89
C CYS A 81 -8.50 -7.30 0.29
N HIS A 82 -8.18 -8.60 0.40
CA HIS A 82 -8.61 -9.46 1.50
C HIS A 82 -8.05 -9.06 2.88
N ASP A 83 -6.98 -8.26 2.90
CA ASP A 83 -6.39 -7.68 4.10
C ASP A 83 -6.95 -6.28 4.40
N GLY A 84 -6.54 -5.71 5.53
CA GLY A 84 -6.83 -4.32 5.88
C GLY A 84 -6.10 -3.33 4.97
N ILE A 85 -6.46 -2.06 5.08
CA ILE A 85 -5.79 -0.98 4.36
C ILE A 85 -4.39 -0.79 4.93
N PRO A 86 -3.32 -0.94 4.13
CA PRO A 86 -1.95 -0.81 4.60
C PRO A 86 -1.64 0.63 5.01
N VAL A 87 -1.01 0.80 6.16
CA VAL A 87 -0.57 2.11 6.65
C VAL A 87 0.91 2.13 7.04
N LEU A 88 1.44 0.99 7.51
CA LEU A 88 2.86 0.85 7.83
C LEU A 88 3.74 1.11 6.62
N ASP A 89 3.31 0.67 5.46
CA ASP A 89 4.04 0.78 4.20
C ASP A 89 4.35 2.24 3.83
N LEU A 90 3.54 3.20 4.28
CA LEU A 90 3.71 4.63 3.99
C LEU A 90 4.82 5.29 4.80
N LYS A 91 5.32 4.62 5.84
CA LYS A 91 6.27 5.20 6.80
C LYS A 91 7.68 5.33 6.27
N GLY A 92 8.41 6.29 6.88
CA GLY A 92 9.86 6.30 6.86
C GLY A 92 10.46 5.22 7.77
N LYS A 93 11.75 5.02 7.64
CA LYS A 93 12.51 4.04 8.41
C LYS A 93 13.89 4.59 8.75
N GLU A 94 14.35 4.36 9.96
CA GLU A 94 15.75 4.53 10.29
C GLU A 94 16.55 3.31 9.81
N VAL A 95 17.56 3.57 8.99
CA VAL A 95 18.45 2.54 8.42
C VAL A 95 19.88 2.97 8.70
N ASN A 96 20.62 2.16 9.46
CA ASN A 96 22.01 2.44 9.85
C ASN A 96 22.21 3.82 10.48
N GLY A 97 21.28 4.25 11.34
CA GLY A 97 21.34 5.55 12.03
C GLY A 97 20.94 6.75 11.18
N VAL A 98 20.46 6.54 9.94
CA VAL A 98 19.97 7.58 9.04
C VAL A 98 18.48 7.38 8.80
N TYR A 99 17.69 8.44 9.05
CA TYR A 99 16.27 8.39 8.78
C TYR A 99 15.99 8.53 7.28
N GLN A 100 15.36 7.51 6.72
CA GLN A 100 14.86 7.48 5.36
C GLN A 100 13.38 7.89 5.36
N LYS A 101 13.04 8.93 4.60
CA LYS A 101 11.68 9.46 4.56
C LYS A 101 10.67 8.44 4.00
N GLY A 102 9.46 8.46 4.56
CA GLY A 102 8.30 7.80 3.98
C GLY A 102 7.63 8.63 2.89
N LEU A 103 6.55 8.10 2.35
CA LEU A 103 5.66 8.83 1.45
C LEU A 103 4.79 9.85 2.21
N LEU A 104 4.43 9.52 3.45
CA LEU A 104 3.75 10.40 4.40
C LEU A 104 4.58 10.54 5.68
N GLU A 105 4.44 11.67 6.35
CA GLU A 105 4.96 11.88 7.69
C GLU A 105 4.13 11.10 8.72
N ASP A 106 4.73 10.79 9.88
CA ASP A 106 4.05 9.99 10.91
C ASP A 106 2.72 10.59 11.36
N HIS A 107 2.64 11.93 11.52
CA HIS A 107 1.39 12.59 11.90
C HIS A 107 0.31 12.50 10.80
N GLU A 108 0.71 12.49 9.51
CA GLU A 108 -0.22 12.31 8.40
C GLU A 108 -0.77 10.88 8.35
N ILE A 109 0.06 9.89 8.70
CA ILE A 109 -0.38 8.49 8.82
C ILE A 109 -1.33 8.33 10.01
N GLU A 110 -1.05 8.95 11.16
CA GLU A 110 -1.97 8.96 12.30
C GLU A 110 -3.32 9.60 11.97
N ASP A 111 -3.30 10.73 11.29
CA ASP A 111 -4.53 11.40 10.82
C ASP A 111 -5.35 10.48 9.90
N LEU A 112 -4.67 9.81 8.96
CA LEU A 112 -5.31 8.86 8.06
C LEU A 112 -5.94 7.69 8.81
N MET A 113 -5.22 7.11 9.77
CA MET A 113 -5.73 6.02 10.60
C MET A 113 -6.93 6.44 11.42
N ASN A 114 -6.83 7.59 12.11
CA ASN A 114 -7.92 8.11 12.94
C ASN A 114 -9.17 8.35 12.11
N LEU A 115 -9.03 8.89 10.90
CA LEU A 115 -10.14 9.09 9.99
C LEU A 115 -10.85 7.76 9.65
N ILE A 116 -10.07 6.71 9.33
CA ILE A 116 -10.65 5.40 8.99
C ILE A 116 -11.29 4.76 10.21
N ILE A 117 -10.70 4.92 11.41
CA ILE A 117 -11.26 4.43 12.68
C ILE A 117 -12.58 5.14 13.00
N GLU A 118 -12.65 6.45 12.84
CA GLU A 118 -13.89 7.23 13.03
C GLU A 118 -15.01 6.77 12.09
N ARG A 119 -14.64 6.21 10.95
CA ARG A 119 -15.56 5.62 9.96
C ARG A 119 -15.82 4.12 10.18
N GLY A 120 -15.49 3.61 11.36
CA GLY A 120 -15.76 2.22 11.77
C GLY A 120 -14.63 1.24 11.54
N GLY A 121 -13.48 1.68 11.07
CA GLY A 121 -12.30 0.82 10.86
C GLY A 121 -11.71 0.28 12.17
N LEU A 122 -11.18 -0.94 12.13
CA LEU A 122 -10.54 -1.61 13.25
C LEU A 122 -9.03 -1.71 13.03
N VAL A 123 -8.24 -1.20 13.98
CA VAL A 123 -6.78 -1.21 13.88
C VAL A 123 -6.21 -2.61 14.09
N LYS A 124 -5.38 -3.06 13.16
CA LYS A 124 -4.52 -4.22 13.34
C LYS A 124 -3.11 -3.73 13.71
N ASN A 125 -2.71 -3.98 14.95
CA ASN A 125 -1.39 -3.59 15.46
C ASN A 125 -0.37 -4.70 15.26
N LEU A 126 0.90 -4.31 15.12
CA LEU A 126 2.05 -5.21 15.18
C LEU A 126 2.60 -5.22 16.61
N TYR A 127 2.75 -6.41 17.20
CA TYR A 127 3.27 -6.60 18.55
C TYR A 127 4.61 -7.33 18.50
N GLY A 128 5.53 -6.97 19.41
CA GLY A 128 6.78 -7.67 19.61
C GLY A 128 6.59 -8.98 20.39
N ALA A 129 7.67 -9.76 20.49
CA ALA A 129 7.68 -11.00 21.26
C ALA A 129 7.41 -10.79 22.77
N ASP A 130 7.65 -9.58 23.27
CA ASP A 130 7.35 -9.13 24.63
C ASP A 130 5.88 -8.70 24.83
N GLY A 131 5.05 -8.80 23.80
CA GLY A 131 3.64 -8.40 23.81
C GLY A 131 3.41 -6.89 23.73
N LYS A 132 4.47 -6.09 23.58
CA LYS A 132 4.32 -4.64 23.42
C LYS A 132 4.05 -4.27 21.97
N LYS A 133 3.19 -3.26 21.79
CA LYS A 133 2.91 -2.70 20.46
C LYS A 133 4.18 -2.06 19.90
N ILE A 134 4.60 -2.52 18.73
CA ILE A 134 5.74 -1.96 17.99
C ILE A 134 5.26 -0.86 17.03
N SER A 135 4.20 -1.14 16.26
CA SER A 135 3.73 -0.24 15.22
C SER A 135 2.31 -0.57 14.81
N TYR A 136 1.70 0.32 14.04
CA TYR A 136 0.49 0.03 13.28
C TYR A 136 0.87 -0.82 12.07
N TYR A 137 -0.02 -1.70 11.67
CA TYR A 137 0.18 -2.49 10.47
C TYR A 137 -0.86 -2.14 9.40
N GLN A 138 -2.12 -2.34 9.71
CA GLN A 138 -3.24 -2.15 8.81
C GLN A 138 -4.46 -1.64 9.57
N VAL A 139 -5.40 -1.03 8.85
CA VAL A 139 -6.73 -0.72 9.36
C VAL A 139 -7.76 -1.55 8.60
N ASN A 140 -8.47 -2.42 9.30
CA ASN A 140 -9.51 -3.25 8.72
C ASN A 140 -10.77 -2.42 8.48
N ALA A 141 -11.04 -2.14 7.23
CA ALA A 141 -12.24 -1.47 6.73
C ALA A 141 -12.39 -1.80 5.26
N THR A 142 -13.61 -1.78 4.74
CA THR A 142 -13.80 -1.74 3.29
C THR A 142 -13.32 -0.40 2.76
N TYR A 143 -12.93 -0.35 1.51
CA TYR A 143 -12.46 0.90 0.91
C TYR A 143 -13.57 1.94 0.81
N PHE A 144 -14.82 1.47 0.57
CA PHE A 144 -16.00 2.32 0.56
C PHE A 144 -16.26 2.97 1.92
N SER A 145 -16.22 2.17 3.01
CA SER A 145 -16.36 2.71 4.37
C SER A 145 -15.23 3.68 4.73
N ALA A 146 -14.00 3.38 4.35
CA ALA A 146 -12.85 4.26 4.58
C ALA A 146 -12.99 5.62 3.87
N LEU A 147 -13.72 5.68 2.77
CA LEU A 147 -14.07 6.91 2.05
C LEU A 147 -15.37 7.58 2.55
N GLY A 148 -15.92 7.11 3.69
CA GLY A 148 -17.13 7.66 4.29
C GLY A 148 -18.40 7.31 3.52
N GLU A 149 -18.41 6.15 2.88
CA GLU A 149 -19.54 5.65 2.07
C GLU A 149 -19.99 6.62 0.96
N SER A 150 -19.03 7.34 0.40
CA SER A 150 -19.26 8.29 -0.69
C SER A 150 -18.99 7.64 -2.04
N GLU A 151 -20.02 7.47 -2.84
CA GLU A 151 -19.91 6.95 -4.21
C GLU A 151 -19.00 7.83 -5.08
N GLN A 152 -19.08 9.14 -4.91
CA GLN A 152 -18.25 10.10 -5.66
C GLN A 152 -16.76 9.93 -5.32
N LYS A 153 -16.43 9.78 -4.01
CA LYS A 153 -15.05 9.55 -3.59
C LYS A 153 -14.56 8.19 -4.05
N LEU A 154 -15.40 7.15 -4.00
CA LEU A 154 -15.03 5.82 -4.51
C LEU A 154 -14.80 5.86 -6.03
N ALA A 155 -15.65 6.52 -6.78
CA ALA A 155 -15.47 6.69 -8.23
C ALA A 155 -14.18 7.46 -8.56
N LEU A 156 -13.87 8.52 -7.80
CA LEU A 156 -12.62 9.26 -7.95
C LEU A 156 -11.40 8.40 -7.61
N ALA A 157 -11.44 7.67 -6.51
CA ALA A 157 -10.37 6.77 -6.12
C ALA A 157 -10.12 5.69 -7.19
N ARG A 158 -11.19 5.12 -7.73
CA ARG A 158 -11.10 4.13 -8.81
C ARG A 158 -10.54 4.72 -10.09
N ALA A 159 -10.93 5.94 -10.44
CA ALA A 159 -10.35 6.65 -11.57
C ALA A 159 -8.84 6.86 -11.38
N ILE A 160 -8.42 7.32 -10.20
CA ILE A 160 -7.01 7.46 -9.86
C ILE A 160 -6.28 6.12 -10.04
N GLN A 161 -6.80 5.04 -9.48
CA GLN A 161 -6.20 3.71 -9.62
C GLN A 161 -6.01 3.30 -11.08
N LEU A 162 -7.03 3.48 -11.91
CA LEU A 162 -7.00 3.05 -13.32
C LEU A 162 -6.01 3.86 -14.17
N PHE A 163 -5.71 5.09 -13.77
CA PHE A 163 -4.74 5.95 -14.43
C PHE A 163 -3.33 5.90 -13.82
N MET A 164 -3.17 5.24 -12.67
CA MET A 164 -1.83 5.01 -12.10
C MET A 164 -1.03 4.04 -12.97
N PRO A 165 0.31 4.20 -13.03
CA PRO A 165 1.17 3.21 -13.68
C PRO A 165 0.99 1.83 -13.03
N GLY A 166 0.95 0.77 -13.85
CA GLY A 166 0.83 -0.61 -13.38
C GLY A 166 -0.43 -1.32 -13.88
N ILE A 167 -0.62 -2.53 -13.38
CA ILE A 167 -1.79 -3.37 -13.70
C ILE A 167 -2.81 -3.19 -12.57
N PRO A 168 -4.01 -2.68 -12.85
CA PRO A 168 -5.03 -2.52 -11.82
C PRO A 168 -5.64 -3.88 -11.46
N GLN A 169 -5.66 -4.19 -10.17
CA GLN A 169 -6.37 -5.32 -9.58
C GLN A 169 -7.57 -4.79 -8.81
N ILE A 170 -8.74 -5.34 -9.06
CA ILE A 170 -9.96 -4.99 -8.34
C ILE A 170 -10.39 -6.19 -7.51
N TRP A 171 -10.44 -6.00 -6.20
CA TRP A 171 -10.97 -7.02 -5.30
C TRP A 171 -12.49 -7.14 -5.48
N TYR A 172 -12.97 -8.38 -5.56
CA TYR A 172 -14.37 -8.64 -5.94
C TYR A 172 -15.41 -8.00 -4.99
N LEU A 173 -15.10 -7.87 -3.69
CA LEU A 173 -16.00 -7.22 -2.74
C LEU A 173 -16.10 -5.69 -2.97
N ASP A 174 -15.06 -5.07 -3.50
CA ASP A 174 -15.09 -3.64 -3.82
C ASP A 174 -16.04 -3.31 -4.98
N ILE A 175 -16.35 -4.29 -5.84
CA ILE A 175 -17.31 -4.11 -6.95
C ILE A 175 -18.71 -3.84 -6.41
N PHE A 176 -19.02 -4.39 -5.25
CA PHE A 176 -20.35 -4.27 -4.64
C PHE A 176 -20.42 -3.12 -3.61
N ALA A 177 -19.39 -2.30 -3.52
CA ALA A 177 -19.29 -1.20 -2.56
C ALA A 177 -19.69 -1.63 -1.13
N GLY A 178 -19.18 -2.76 -0.68
CA GLY A 178 -19.47 -3.29 0.66
C GLY A 178 -19.02 -2.30 1.75
N ALA A 179 -19.91 -2.07 2.72
CA ALA A 179 -19.68 -1.24 3.91
C ALA A 179 -19.44 -2.09 5.16
#